data_3ff3e25d083fcb1e76f6992acb7cc508
#
_entry.id   3ff3e25d083fcb1e76f6992acb7cc508
#
_cell.length_a   1.000
_cell.length_b   1.000
_cell.length_c   1.000
_cell.angle_alpha   90.00
_cell.angle_beta   90.00
_cell.angle_gamma   90.00
#
_symmetry.space_group_name_H-M   'P 1'
#
loop_
_entity.id
_entity.type
_entity.pdbx_description
1 polymer ?
#
loop_
_entity_poly.entity_id
_entity_poly.type
_entity_poly.pdbx_seq_one_letter_code
_entity_poly.pdbx_strand_id
1 'polypeptide(L)'
;FKLYARRNTGSEELKTIQLFDALDKMPEYDEKIIFKKAASLKKQQLSNLKAGLYKQILSSLRLIKDEENIDLKLHEQMDHARILYNKGLYLQSLKVLDKLKETAKEFQQLTYLQQVLFFEKKIEGLFITRSMQDRADKLTQESTIVSNQILMVNQLSNLSLQLYSWYIQNGHARNKEDIES
;
A
#
# COMPACT_ATOMS: atom_id res chain seq x y z
N PHE A 1 -5.43 18.79 -3.01
CA PHE A 1 -5.66 18.81 -1.55
C PHE A 1 -6.80 19.76 -1.17
N LYS A 2 -6.75 21.06 -1.50
CA LYS A 2 -7.76 22.06 -1.09
C LYS A 2 -9.19 21.70 -1.48
N LEU A 3 -9.40 21.11 -2.66
CA LEU A 3 -10.71 20.64 -3.09
C LEU A 3 -11.21 19.46 -2.23
N TYR A 4 -10.30 18.58 -1.84
CA TYR A 4 -10.60 17.47 -0.94
C TYR A 4 -10.96 17.98 0.47
N ALA A 5 -10.15 18.87 1.02
CA ALA A 5 -10.37 19.45 2.34
C ALA A 5 -11.69 20.24 2.44
N ARG A 6 -12.13 20.92 1.37
CA ARG A 6 -13.39 21.69 1.35
C ARG A 6 -14.66 20.84 1.34
N ARG A 7 -14.57 19.53 1.08
CA ARG A 7 -15.74 18.64 1.13
C ARG A 7 -16.26 18.37 2.53
N ASN A 8 -15.39 18.51 3.52
CA ASN A 8 -15.70 18.30 4.93
C ASN A 8 -15.71 19.65 5.63
N THR A 9 -16.82 20.34 5.77
CA THR A 9 -16.93 21.73 6.24
C THR A 9 -16.98 21.83 7.76
N GLY A 10 -15.81 21.72 8.43
CA GLY A 10 -15.65 21.96 9.87
C GLY A 10 -14.71 23.13 10.19
N SER A 11 -14.81 23.74 11.36
CA SER A 11 -13.93 24.84 11.78
C SER A 11 -12.46 24.42 11.89
N GLU A 12 -12.17 23.15 12.17
CA GLU A 12 -10.80 22.61 12.20
C GLU A 12 -10.18 22.48 10.81
N GLU A 13 -10.97 22.26 9.80
CA GLU A 13 -10.52 22.14 8.41
C GLU A 13 -10.12 23.47 7.81
N LEU A 14 -10.79 24.57 8.20
CA LEU A 14 -10.36 25.93 7.87
C LEU A 14 -8.94 26.20 8.40
N LYS A 15 -8.64 25.75 9.63
CA LYS A 15 -7.30 25.88 10.24
C LYS A 15 -6.27 25.01 9.51
N THR A 16 -6.65 23.82 9.07
CA THR A 16 -5.78 22.92 8.30
C THR A 16 -5.43 23.51 6.94
N ILE A 17 -6.40 24.13 6.25
CA ILE A 17 -6.15 24.83 4.98
C ILE A 17 -5.25 26.06 5.20
N GLN A 18 -5.47 26.84 6.26
CA GLN A 18 -4.60 27.98 6.60
C GLN A 18 -3.16 27.54 6.89
N LEU A 19 -3.00 26.42 7.61
CA LEU A 19 -1.69 25.82 7.86
C LEU A 19 -1.03 25.37 6.57
N PHE A 20 -1.77 24.70 5.69
CA PHE A 20 -1.27 24.29 4.36
C PHE A 20 -0.80 25.51 3.56
N ASP A 21 -1.61 26.57 3.48
CA ASP A 21 -1.28 27.78 2.73
C ASP A 21 -0.07 28.53 3.31
N ALA A 22 0.13 28.45 4.62
CA ALA A 22 1.30 29.02 5.27
C ALA A 22 2.58 28.23 4.94
N LEU A 23 2.50 26.90 4.92
CA LEU A 23 3.62 25.99 4.62
C LEU A 23 3.99 26.00 3.13
N ASP A 24 3.01 25.97 2.23
CA ASP A 24 3.20 25.94 0.77
C ASP A 24 4.02 27.15 0.24
N LYS A 25 3.95 28.28 0.94
CA LYS A 25 4.64 29.52 0.60
C LYS A 25 5.94 29.75 1.36
N MET A 26 6.46 28.72 2.03
CA MET A 26 7.67 28.82 2.85
C MET A 26 8.82 28.06 2.21
N PRO A 27 9.97 28.70 1.92
CA PRO A 27 11.16 28.01 1.41
C PRO A 27 11.78 27.11 2.50
N GLU A 28 11.74 27.54 3.75
CA GLU A 28 12.24 26.80 4.91
C GLU A 28 11.22 26.85 6.04
N TYR A 29 11.18 25.76 6.84
CA TYR A 29 10.22 25.64 7.94
C TYR A 29 10.54 26.59 9.08
N ASP A 30 9.64 27.55 9.38
CA ASP A 30 9.72 28.46 10.54
C ASP A 30 8.34 28.60 11.19
N GLU A 31 8.24 28.20 12.46
CA GLU A 31 7.00 28.31 13.24
C GLU A 31 6.53 29.75 13.43
N LYS A 32 7.46 30.69 13.56
CA LYS A 32 7.12 32.15 13.74
C LYS A 32 6.37 32.68 12.52
N ILE A 33 6.79 32.26 11.33
CA ILE A 33 6.15 32.63 10.06
C ILE A 33 4.76 32.01 9.96
N ILE A 34 4.59 30.77 10.43
CA ILE A 34 3.27 30.10 10.45
C ILE A 34 2.29 30.91 11.30
N PHE A 35 2.65 31.26 12.52
CA PHE A 35 1.76 32.04 13.40
C PHE A 35 1.49 33.47 12.90
N LYS A 36 2.43 34.07 12.17
CA LYS A 36 2.23 35.39 11.54
C LYS A 36 1.24 35.31 10.37
N LYS A 37 1.31 34.24 9.56
CA LYS A 37 0.43 34.05 8.38
C LYS A 37 -0.94 33.46 8.75
N ALA A 38 -1.01 32.68 9.80
CA ALA A 38 -2.22 31.98 10.25
C ALA A 38 -2.49 32.32 11.74
N ALA A 39 -2.89 33.57 12.00
CA ALA A 39 -3.09 34.11 13.33
C ALA A 39 -4.17 33.36 14.17
N SER A 40 -5.04 32.61 13.55
CA SER A 40 -6.05 31.79 14.22
C SER A 40 -5.49 30.51 14.86
N LEU A 41 -4.22 30.14 14.56
CA LEU A 41 -3.60 28.92 15.06
C LEU A 41 -2.96 29.14 16.43
N LYS A 42 -3.33 28.30 17.39
CA LYS A 42 -2.69 28.30 18.72
C LYS A 42 -1.48 27.36 18.73
N LYS A 43 -0.40 27.77 19.41
CA LYS A 43 0.84 26.96 19.51
C LYS A 43 0.59 25.54 20.00
N GLN A 44 -0.31 25.38 20.99
CA GLN A 44 -0.68 24.06 21.55
C GLN A 44 -1.38 23.14 20.55
N GLN A 45 -2.02 23.69 19.50
CA GLN A 45 -2.74 22.93 18.49
C GLN A 45 -1.89 22.59 17.26
N LEU A 46 -0.72 23.22 17.10
CA LEU A 46 0.08 23.12 15.88
C LEU A 46 0.52 21.68 15.58
N SER A 47 0.93 20.92 16.58
CA SER A 47 1.36 19.52 16.41
C SER A 47 0.21 18.65 15.89
N ASN A 48 -0.97 18.75 16.49
CA ASN A 48 -2.15 17.99 16.08
C ASN A 48 -2.62 18.42 14.69
N LEU A 49 -2.58 19.72 14.38
CA LEU A 49 -2.94 20.23 13.04
C LEU A 49 -1.95 19.76 11.98
N LYS A 50 -0.64 19.70 12.25
CA LYS A 50 0.35 19.13 11.34
C LYS A 50 0.08 17.65 11.07
N ALA A 51 -0.19 16.86 12.12
CA ALA A 51 -0.52 15.45 11.97
C ALA A 51 -1.83 15.24 11.19
N GLY A 52 -2.85 16.05 11.44
CA GLY A 52 -4.11 16.05 10.69
C GLY A 52 -3.91 16.43 9.21
N LEU A 53 -3.16 17.51 8.97
CA LEU A 53 -2.81 17.96 7.62
C LEU A 53 -2.07 16.87 6.83
N TYR A 54 -1.07 16.24 7.44
CA TYR A 54 -0.32 15.14 6.82
C TYR A 54 -1.25 13.99 6.38
N LYS A 55 -2.14 13.53 7.28
CA LYS A 55 -3.12 12.50 6.95
C LYS A 55 -4.05 12.91 5.81
N GLN A 56 -4.54 14.15 5.83
CA GLN A 56 -5.44 14.65 4.79
C GLN A 56 -4.74 14.80 3.43
N ILE A 57 -3.46 15.22 3.42
CA ILE A 57 -2.65 15.28 2.20
C ILE A 57 -2.51 13.87 1.62
N LEU A 58 -2.09 12.88 2.42
CA LEU A 58 -1.97 11.49 1.95
C LEU A 58 -3.30 10.94 1.43
N SER A 59 -4.40 11.21 2.13
CA SER A 59 -5.73 10.79 1.67
C SER A 59 -6.12 11.47 0.35
N SER A 60 -5.78 12.74 0.17
CA SER A 60 -6.06 13.46 -1.08
C SER A 60 -5.20 12.94 -2.25
N LEU A 61 -3.93 12.62 -1.98
CA LEU A 61 -3.02 12.04 -2.98
C LEU A 61 -3.49 10.65 -3.42
N ARG A 62 -4.01 9.85 -2.48
CA ARG A 62 -4.61 8.54 -2.81
C ARG A 62 -5.81 8.64 -3.76
N LEU A 63 -6.52 9.77 -3.80
CA LEU A 63 -7.64 10.00 -4.71
C LEU A 63 -7.21 10.49 -6.10
N ILE A 64 -5.96 10.88 -6.26
CA ILE A 64 -5.40 11.17 -7.58
C ILE A 64 -5.21 9.82 -8.27
N LYS A 65 -5.98 9.57 -9.33
CA LYS A 65 -5.82 8.38 -10.14
C LYS A 65 -4.49 8.47 -10.87
N ASP A 66 -3.52 7.78 -10.35
CA ASP A 66 -2.27 7.48 -11.04
C ASP A 66 -2.49 6.18 -11.80
N GLU A 67 -2.92 6.30 -13.07
CA GLU A 67 -3.23 5.14 -13.91
C GLU A 67 -1.99 4.29 -14.19
N GLU A 68 -0.81 4.86 -14.03
CA GLU A 68 0.48 4.20 -14.23
C GLU A 68 0.94 3.40 -12.99
N ASN A 69 0.42 3.73 -11.80
CA ASN A 69 0.82 3.05 -10.57
C ASN A 69 0.00 1.78 -10.33
N ILE A 70 0.59 0.65 -10.74
CA ILE A 70 -0.05 -0.66 -10.61
C ILE A 70 -0.36 -1.03 -9.15
N ASP A 71 0.51 -0.66 -8.19
CA ASP A 71 0.30 -0.97 -6.78
C ASP A 71 -0.96 -0.28 -6.23
N LEU A 72 -1.15 1.00 -6.53
CA LEU A 72 -2.34 1.73 -6.11
C LEU A 72 -3.61 1.13 -6.74
N LYS A 73 -3.55 0.73 -8.01
CA LYS A 73 -4.66 0.07 -8.70
C LYS A 73 -5.02 -1.28 -8.07
N LEU A 74 -4.02 -2.10 -7.75
CA LEU A 74 -4.23 -3.40 -7.11
C LEU A 74 -4.80 -3.24 -5.69
N HIS A 75 -4.32 -2.25 -4.92
CA HIS A 75 -4.88 -1.92 -3.62
C HIS A 75 -6.34 -1.48 -3.70
N GLU A 76 -6.69 -0.59 -4.64
CA GLU A 76 -8.07 -0.13 -4.82
C GLU A 76 -9.02 -1.29 -5.13
N GLN A 77 -8.62 -2.19 -6.04
CA GLN A 77 -9.41 -3.37 -6.38
C GLN A 77 -9.57 -4.32 -5.19
N MET A 78 -8.51 -4.51 -4.39
CA MET A 78 -8.58 -5.32 -3.18
C MET A 78 -9.53 -4.71 -2.13
N ASP A 79 -9.50 -3.40 -1.95
CA ASP A 79 -10.43 -2.70 -1.06
C ASP A 79 -11.89 -2.84 -1.55
N HIS A 80 -12.14 -2.74 -2.86
CA HIS A 80 -13.47 -2.98 -3.44
C HIS A 80 -13.95 -4.42 -3.16
N ALA A 81 -13.09 -5.42 -3.32
CA ALA A 81 -13.44 -6.81 -3.01
C ALA A 81 -13.79 -6.99 -1.53
N ARG A 82 -13.03 -6.36 -0.61
CA ARG A 82 -13.29 -6.40 0.84
C ARG A 82 -14.61 -5.71 1.21
N ILE A 83 -14.90 -4.56 0.60
CA ILE A 83 -16.16 -3.83 0.83
C ILE A 83 -17.34 -4.71 0.41
N LEU A 84 -17.30 -5.31 -0.77
CA LEU A 84 -18.34 -6.20 -1.27
C LEU A 84 -18.53 -7.41 -0.36
N TYR A 85 -17.43 -8.04 0.06
CA TYR A 85 -17.47 -9.16 1.02
C TYR A 85 -18.17 -8.77 2.32
N ASN A 86 -17.81 -7.63 2.91
CA ASN A 86 -18.39 -7.16 4.17
C ASN A 86 -19.90 -6.81 4.05
N LYS A 87 -20.37 -6.56 2.81
CA LYS A 87 -21.80 -6.36 2.50
C LYS A 87 -22.52 -7.67 2.18
N GLY A 88 -21.88 -8.83 2.27
CA GLY A 88 -22.46 -10.13 1.93
C GLY A 88 -22.55 -10.39 0.41
N LEU A 89 -21.98 -9.52 -0.41
CA LEU A 89 -22.00 -9.62 -1.88
C LEU A 89 -20.83 -10.49 -2.37
N TYR A 90 -20.80 -11.75 -1.94
CA TYR A 90 -19.65 -12.66 -2.16
C TYR A 90 -19.35 -12.93 -3.63
N LEU A 91 -20.37 -13.14 -4.47
CA LEU A 91 -20.18 -13.38 -5.90
C LEU A 91 -19.59 -12.16 -6.63
N GLN A 92 -20.01 -10.96 -6.24
CA GLN A 92 -19.45 -9.72 -6.78
C GLN A 92 -18.01 -9.51 -6.30
N SER A 93 -17.73 -9.85 -5.04
CA SER A 93 -16.37 -9.85 -4.49
C SER A 93 -15.46 -10.78 -5.29
N LEU A 94 -15.89 -12.02 -5.58
CA LEU A 94 -15.13 -12.96 -6.40
C LEU A 94 -14.86 -12.43 -7.82
N LYS A 95 -15.82 -11.78 -8.47
CA LYS A 95 -15.60 -11.16 -9.80
C LYS A 95 -14.53 -10.07 -9.78
N VAL A 96 -14.44 -9.31 -8.69
CA VAL A 96 -13.39 -8.30 -8.52
C VAL A 96 -12.05 -8.98 -8.27
N LEU A 97 -12.02 -10.04 -7.45
CA LEU A 97 -10.81 -10.83 -7.17
C LEU A 97 -10.28 -11.52 -8.43
N ASP A 98 -11.14 -12.05 -9.30
CA ASP A 98 -10.73 -12.66 -10.59
C ASP A 98 -9.97 -11.63 -11.45
N LYS A 99 -10.51 -10.40 -11.61
CA LYS A 99 -9.83 -9.33 -12.36
C LYS A 99 -8.50 -8.92 -11.71
N LEU A 100 -8.50 -8.80 -10.38
CA LEU A 100 -7.31 -8.48 -9.61
C LEU A 100 -6.23 -9.56 -9.79
N LYS A 101 -6.63 -10.84 -9.79
CA LYS A 101 -5.76 -11.99 -10.03
C LYS A 101 -5.09 -11.92 -11.40
N GLU A 102 -5.86 -11.65 -12.45
CA GLU A 102 -5.35 -11.50 -13.82
C GLU A 102 -4.33 -10.35 -13.89
N THR A 103 -4.67 -9.19 -13.34
CA THR A 103 -3.77 -8.04 -13.30
C THR A 103 -2.50 -8.36 -12.50
N ALA A 104 -2.62 -9.00 -11.33
CA ALA A 104 -1.48 -9.37 -10.51
C ALA A 104 -0.55 -10.37 -11.21
N LYS A 105 -1.10 -11.28 -12.03
CA LYS A 105 -0.31 -12.22 -12.87
C LYS A 105 0.41 -11.48 -13.99
N GLU A 106 -0.28 -10.61 -14.71
CA GLU A 106 0.27 -9.83 -15.82
C GLU A 106 1.47 -9.00 -15.39
N PHE A 107 1.38 -8.35 -14.23
CA PHE A 107 2.45 -7.51 -13.67
C PHE A 107 3.37 -8.23 -12.68
N GLN A 108 3.29 -9.56 -12.60
CA GLN A 108 4.11 -10.42 -11.72
C GLN A 108 4.10 -10.00 -10.24
N GLN A 109 2.97 -9.49 -9.77
CA GLN A 109 2.77 -9.02 -8.40
C GLN A 109 2.41 -10.19 -7.47
N LEU A 110 3.40 -11.04 -7.15
CA LEU A 110 3.21 -12.30 -6.42
C LEU A 110 2.57 -12.11 -5.05
N THR A 111 2.90 -11.03 -4.33
CA THR A 111 2.34 -10.74 -3.00
C THR A 111 0.85 -10.42 -3.06
N TYR A 112 0.41 -9.68 -4.07
CA TYR A 112 -1.02 -9.44 -4.32
C TYR A 112 -1.73 -10.71 -4.74
N LEU A 113 -1.11 -11.48 -5.63
CA LEU A 113 -1.65 -12.75 -6.07
C LEU A 113 -1.90 -13.70 -4.88
N GLN A 114 -0.95 -13.79 -3.95
CA GLN A 114 -1.13 -14.56 -2.72
C GLN A 114 -2.28 -14.05 -1.85
N GLN A 115 -2.42 -12.72 -1.69
CA GLN A 115 -3.53 -12.14 -0.95
C GLN A 115 -4.89 -12.45 -1.59
N VAL A 116 -4.98 -12.36 -2.92
CA VAL A 116 -6.18 -12.73 -3.68
C VAL A 116 -6.56 -14.19 -3.41
N LEU A 117 -5.60 -15.10 -3.55
CA LEU A 117 -5.82 -16.53 -3.35
C LEU A 117 -6.30 -16.86 -1.92
N PHE A 118 -5.73 -16.20 -0.90
CA PHE A 118 -6.23 -16.33 0.47
C PHE A 118 -7.65 -15.80 0.61
N PHE A 119 -7.98 -14.71 -0.06
CA PHE A 119 -9.31 -14.15 0.03
C PHE A 119 -10.35 -15.01 -0.72
N GLU A 120 -10.00 -15.55 -1.88
CA GLU A 120 -10.83 -16.53 -2.58
C GLU A 120 -11.09 -17.76 -1.72
N LYS A 121 -10.06 -18.34 -1.09
CA LYS A 121 -10.21 -19.47 -0.14
C LYS A 121 -11.17 -19.14 0.99
N LYS A 122 -11.09 -17.91 1.53
CA LYS A 122 -12.00 -17.47 2.59
C LYS A 122 -13.44 -17.43 2.12
N ILE A 123 -13.71 -16.99 0.90
CA ILE A 123 -15.07 -16.95 0.33
C ILE A 123 -15.54 -18.38 0.00
N GLU A 124 -14.70 -19.18 -0.62
CA GLU A 124 -15.05 -20.59 -0.95
C GLU A 124 -15.36 -21.40 0.29
N GLY A 125 -14.66 -21.17 1.40
CA GLY A 125 -14.95 -21.82 2.69
C GLY A 125 -16.35 -21.56 3.23
N LEU A 126 -17.02 -20.47 2.81
CA LEU A 126 -18.41 -20.20 3.15
C LEU A 126 -19.40 -21.01 2.29
N PHE A 127 -18.97 -21.52 1.14
CA PHE A 127 -19.81 -22.20 0.16
C PHE A 127 -19.37 -23.65 -0.11
N ILE A 128 -18.53 -24.23 0.73
CA ILE A 128 -17.90 -25.55 0.54
C ILE A 128 -18.91 -26.68 0.25
N THR A 129 -20.14 -26.56 0.72
CA THR A 129 -21.22 -27.50 0.44
C THR A 129 -21.83 -27.37 -0.97
N ARG A 130 -21.55 -26.26 -1.66
CA ARG A 130 -22.06 -25.92 -2.98
C ARG A 130 -20.94 -25.76 -4.03
N SER A 131 -19.68 -25.74 -3.56
CA SER A 131 -18.50 -25.60 -4.43
C SER A 131 -18.25 -26.91 -5.18
N MET A 132 -17.88 -26.79 -6.45
CA MET A 132 -17.36 -27.94 -7.20
C MET A 132 -15.99 -28.32 -6.61
N GLN A 133 -15.79 -29.58 -6.30
CA GLN A 133 -14.54 -30.11 -5.72
C GLN A 133 -13.30 -29.68 -6.51
N ASP A 134 -13.41 -29.60 -7.83
CA ASP A 134 -12.34 -29.14 -8.73
C ASP A 134 -11.86 -27.71 -8.47
N ARG A 135 -12.71 -26.83 -7.93
CA ARG A 135 -12.33 -25.44 -7.66
C ARG A 135 -11.43 -25.34 -6.43
N ALA A 136 -11.75 -26.08 -5.38
CA ALA A 136 -10.92 -26.14 -4.17
C ALA A 136 -9.53 -26.67 -4.46
N ASP A 137 -9.44 -27.73 -5.29
CA ASP A 137 -8.16 -28.32 -5.68
C ASP A 137 -7.32 -27.36 -6.53
N LYS A 138 -7.92 -26.73 -7.54
CA LYS A 138 -7.26 -25.71 -8.38
C LYS A 138 -6.72 -24.56 -7.54
N LEU A 139 -7.53 -24.03 -6.62
CA LEU A 139 -7.17 -22.91 -5.74
C LEU A 139 -6.00 -23.28 -4.81
N THR A 140 -6.02 -24.53 -4.29
CA THR A 140 -4.96 -25.06 -3.44
C THR A 140 -3.65 -25.21 -4.21
N GLN A 141 -3.69 -25.80 -5.41
CA GLN A 141 -2.52 -25.96 -6.26
C GLN A 141 -1.92 -24.61 -6.65
N GLU A 142 -2.75 -23.65 -7.13
CA GLU A 142 -2.31 -22.31 -7.51
C GLU A 142 -1.66 -21.60 -6.33
N SER A 143 -2.27 -21.66 -5.15
CA SER A 143 -1.72 -21.06 -3.94
C SER A 143 -0.37 -21.66 -3.53
N THR A 144 -0.20 -22.98 -3.68
CA THR A 144 1.07 -23.64 -3.39
C THR A 144 2.18 -23.19 -4.33
N ILE A 145 1.88 -23.09 -5.63
CA ILE A 145 2.83 -22.60 -6.64
C ILE A 145 3.28 -21.17 -6.30
N VAL A 146 2.33 -20.27 -6.04
CA VAL A 146 2.64 -18.87 -5.72
C VAL A 146 3.44 -18.76 -4.42
N SER A 147 3.11 -19.55 -3.40
CA SER A 147 3.87 -19.55 -2.14
C SER A 147 5.33 -19.98 -2.35
N ASN A 148 5.57 -21.00 -3.18
CA ASN A 148 6.92 -21.45 -3.51
C ASN A 148 7.70 -20.39 -4.30
N GLN A 149 7.05 -19.68 -5.22
CA GLN A 149 7.66 -18.56 -5.94
C GLN A 149 8.06 -17.42 -4.99
N ILE A 150 7.18 -17.04 -4.05
CA ILE A 150 7.47 -16.02 -3.05
C ILE A 150 8.65 -16.46 -2.16
N LEU A 151 8.68 -17.72 -1.74
CA LEU A 151 9.78 -18.25 -0.95
C LEU A 151 11.11 -18.15 -1.70
N MET A 152 11.15 -18.54 -2.97
CA MET A 152 12.35 -18.42 -3.81
C MET A 152 12.82 -16.97 -3.95
N VAL A 153 11.91 -16.04 -4.26
CA VAL A 153 12.23 -14.61 -4.37
C VAL A 153 12.78 -14.08 -3.06
N ASN A 154 12.19 -14.47 -1.93
CA ASN A 154 12.66 -14.06 -0.60
C ASN A 154 14.07 -14.60 -0.30
N GLN A 155 14.36 -15.87 -0.60
CA GLN A 155 15.68 -16.47 -0.42
C GLN A 155 16.75 -15.75 -1.26
N LEU A 156 16.47 -15.48 -2.52
CA LEU A 156 17.38 -14.75 -3.41
C LEU A 156 17.61 -13.31 -2.95
N SER A 157 16.57 -12.64 -2.48
CA SER A 157 16.66 -11.28 -1.93
C SER A 157 17.52 -11.24 -0.68
N ASN A 158 17.35 -12.22 0.23
CA ASN A 158 18.16 -12.35 1.43
C ASN A 158 19.65 -12.58 1.09
N LEU A 159 19.91 -13.49 0.15
CA LEU A 159 21.28 -13.76 -0.31
C LEU A 159 21.89 -12.50 -0.93
N SER A 160 21.17 -11.79 -1.77
CA SER A 160 21.63 -10.52 -2.37
C SER A 160 21.98 -9.49 -1.32
N LEU A 161 21.15 -9.35 -0.27
CA LEU A 161 21.40 -8.41 0.83
C LEU A 161 22.65 -8.82 1.63
N GLN A 162 22.83 -10.12 1.91
CA GLN A 162 24.00 -10.65 2.61
C GLN A 162 25.28 -10.42 1.81
N LEU A 163 25.26 -10.72 0.51
CA LEU A 163 26.40 -10.49 -0.39
C LEU A 163 26.76 -9.00 -0.49
N TYR A 164 25.75 -8.14 -0.58
CA TYR A 164 25.97 -6.70 -0.61
C TYR A 164 26.57 -6.20 0.71
N SER A 165 26.08 -6.67 1.86
CA SER A 165 26.63 -6.34 3.17
C SER A 165 28.08 -6.79 3.29
N TRP A 166 28.38 -8.01 2.87
CA TRP A 166 29.74 -8.55 2.85
C TRP A 166 30.66 -7.70 1.93
N TYR A 167 30.18 -7.35 0.74
CA TYR A 167 30.91 -6.51 -0.21
C TYR A 167 31.26 -5.13 0.37
N ILE A 168 30.33 -4.50 1.09
CA ILE A 168 30.57 -3.19 1.73
C ILE A 168 31.64 -3.32 2.84
N GLN A 169 31.66 -4.43 3.57
CA GLN A 169 32.59 -4.64 4.67
C GLN A 169 34.01 -5.02 4.20
N ASN A 170 34.10 -5.85 3.18
CA ASN A 170 35.37 -6.46 2.76
C ASN A 170 35.91 -5.89 1.43
N GLY A 171 35.08 -5.18 0.66
CA GLY A 171 35.43 -4.67 -0.67
C GLY A 171 35.55 -5.78 -1.73
N HIS A 172 36.29 -5.50 -2.80
CA HIS A 172 36.61 -6.50 -3.82
C HIS A 172 37.71 -7.44 -3.32
N ALA A 173 37.58 -8.74 -3.58
CA ALA A 173 38.66 -9.70 -3.40
C ALA A 173 39.89 -9.26 -4.25
N ARG A 174 41.01 -9.02 -3.59
CA ARG A 174 42.25 -8.54 -4.24
C ARG A 174 43.24 -9.66 -4.44
N ASN A 175 43.16 -10.73 -3.64
CA ASN A 175 44.09 -11.86 -3.61
C ASN A 175 43.32 -13.19 -3.55
N LYS A 176 44.01 -14.29 -3.86
CA LYS A 176 43.41 -15.64 -3.74
C LYS A 176 42.95 -15.98 -2.32
N GLU A 177 43.60 -15.46 -1.31
CA GLU A 177 43.26 -15.66 0.10
C GLU A 177 41.92 -15.01 0.46
N ASP A 178 41.55 -13.88 -0.20
CA ASP A 178 40.27 -13.22 -0.01
C ASP A 178 39.09 -14.01 -0.65
N ILE A 179 39.42 -15.01 -1.50
CA ILE A 179 38.40 -15.85 -2.16
C ILE A 179 38.13 -17.13 -1.33
N GLU A 180 39.08 -17.54 -0.52
CA GLU A 180 39.01 -18.76 0.30
C GLU A 180 38.49 -18.49 1.74
N SER A 181 38.36 -17.23 2.14
CA SER A 181 37.80 -16.81 3.44
C SER A 181 36.30 -16.62 3.37
#